data_baa66ddcdb4c2f405126a2a80fbfe130
#
_entry.id   baa66ddcdb4c2f405126a2a80fbfe130
#
_cell.length_a   1.000
_cell.length_b   1.000
_cell.length_c   1.000
_cell.angle_alpha   90.00
_cell.angle_beta   90.00
_cell.angle_gamma   90.00
#
_symmetry.space_group_name_H-M   'P 1'
#
loop_
_entity.id
_entity.type
_entity.pdbx_description
1 polymer ?
#
loop_
_entity_poly.entity_id
_entity_poly.type
_entity_poly.pdbx_seq_one_letter_code
_entity_poly.pdbx_strand_id
1 'polypeptide(L)'
;MKQSEYEALCALSRGEWVSARRIPAELLRELKDKQLLTARQHGSRIAYRAIDPQEIGRLYSLVDPSTLSTRAQLVEAFGDSKIRAIRSCPGFPVNVYRPLSVELGPADQSGKRPRILLGPVEGAFTFISDWQNFRIPADVLVVGVENMENFRKVSRQRHLFEGYGKGSSGRGFEAGEVAGEVALRETQTGFGVGFGSGGDGCDEGFGVGFGGGGDGCDGRGAPILFVSRYPQSGDLVAWLKSIPNRYLHFGDFDLAGISIFLTEFRIPIDGTPDSGGRTEFFIPDGIENLLAKGSPERYQDQIERFQTQVERLLSLAPHDTRLHRLVSLIHTHRRGYDQEGLLPPQPGDCL
;
A
#
# COMPACT_ATOMS: atom_id res chain seq x y z
N MET A 1 -8.41 18.60 -12.70
CA MET A 1 -8.09 18.10 -14.07
C MET A 1 -7.92 16.59 -14.03
N LYS A 2 -8.61 15.83 -14.89
CA LYS A 2 -8.49 14.37 -14.98
C LYS A 2 -7.18 14.01 -15.71
N GLN A 3 -6.68 12.77 -15.56
CA GLN A 3 -5.42 12.35 -16.23
C GLN A 3 -5.50 12.44 -17.76
N SER A 4 -6.62 11.97 -18.32
CA SER A 4 -6.83 12.02 -19.77
C SER A 4 -6.85 13.45 -20.31
N GLU A 5 -7.33 14.40 -19.51
CA GLU A 5 -7.28 15.83 -19.82
C GLU A 5 -5.83 16.34 -19.80
N TYR A 6 -5.08 16.00 -18.76
CA TYR A 6 -3.69 16.39 -18.62
C TYR A 6 -2.81 15.81 -19.76
N GLU A 7 -2.93 14.52 -20.07
CA GLU A 7 -2.19 13.88 -21.15
C GLU A 7 -2.50 14.52 -22.52
N ALA A 8 -3.78 14.83 -22.75
CA ALA A 8 -4.18 15.52 -23.98
C ALA A 8 -3.60 16.94 -24.05
N LEU A 9 -3.65 17.70 -22.96
CA LEU A 9 -3.10 19.05 -22.87
C LEU A 9 -1.56 19.05 -23.03
N CYS A 10 -0.86 18.10 -22.41
CA CYS A 10 0.58 17.96 -22.57
C CYS A 10 0.98 17.65 -24.03
N ALA A 11 0.25 16.78 -24.71
CA ALA A 11 0.51 16.49 -26.12
C ALA A 11 0.24 17.73 -27.00
N LEU A 12 -0.84 18.46 -26.73
CA LEU A 12 -1.16 19.69 -27.42
C LEU A 12 -0.12 20.80 -27.17
N SER A 13 0.37 20.94 -25.95
CA SER A 13 1.41 21.93 -25.59
C SER A 13 2.77 21.63 -26.21
N ARG A 14 3.01 20.37 -26.62
CA ARG A 14 4.17 19.97 -27.42
C ARG A 14 3.95 20.14 -28.93
N GLY A 15 2.77 20.62 -29.32
CA GLY A 15 2.39 20.79 -30.72
C GLY A 15 2.12 19.47 -31.46
N GLU A 16 1.75 18.42 -30.74
CA GLU A 16 1.42 17.13 -31.33
C GLU A 16 -0.01 17.10 -31.90
N TRP A 17 -0.23 16.25 -32.92
CA TRP A 17 -1.58 15.94 -33.40
C TRP A 17 -2.24 14.90 -32.50
N VAL A 18 -3.32 15.28 -31.80
CA VAL A 18 -4.05 14.40 -30.88
C VAL A 18 -5.37 13.99 -31.51
N SER A 19 -5.65 12.71 -31.58
CA SER A 19 -6.94 12.19 -32.08
C SER A 19 -8.10 12.71 -31.21
N ALA A 20 -9.21 13.08 -31.84
CA ALA A 20 -10.43 13.51 -31.15
C ALA A 20 -10.89 12.57 -30.04
N ARG A 21 -10.70 11.26 -30.23
CA ARG A 21 -11.05 10.20 -29.23
C ARG A 21 -10.17 10.23 -27.97
N ARG A 22 -8.98 10.80 -28.06
CA ARG A 22 -8.05 10.91 -26.92
C ARG A 22 -8.24 12.20 -26.11
N ILE A 23 -9.03 13.14 -26.60
CA ILE A 23 -9.34 14.38 -25.90
C ILE A 23 -10.74 14.21 -25.26
N PRO A 24 -10.87 14.32 -23.94
CA PRO A 24 -12.18 14.28 -23.27
C PRO A 24 -13.15 15.30 -23.88
N ALA A 25 -14.43 14.92 -24.04
CA ALA A 25 -15.40 15.69 -24.78
C ALA A 25 -15.61 17.12 -24.21
N GLU A 26 -15.59 17.25 -22.89
CA GLU A 26 -15.72 18.54 -22.20
C GLU A 26 -14.52 19.45 -22.47
N LEU A 27 -13.29 18.89 -22.35
CA LEU A 27 -12.06 19.60 -22.66
C LEU A 27 -12.01 20.00 -24.14
N LEU A 28 -12.40 19.10 -25.04
CA LEU A 28 -12.42 19.41 -26.48
C LEU A 28 -13.37 20.56 -26.80
N ARG A 29 -14.53 20.61 -26.14
CA ARG A 29 -15.47 21.72 -26.29
C ARG A 29 -14.86 23.02 -25.81
N GLU A 30 -14.32 23.04 -24.60
CA GLU A 30 -13.66 24.21 -24.01
C GLU A 30 -12.54 24.76 -24.90
N LEU A 31 -11.65 23.89 -25.40
CA LEU A 31 -10.53 24.28 -26.26
C LEU A 31 -11.02 24.84 -27.61
N LYS A 32 -12.14 24.33 -28.15
CA LYS A 32 -12.76 24.85 -29.38
C LYS A 32 -13.42 26.20 -29.14
N ASP A 33 -14.17 26.35 -28.04
CA ASP A 33 -14.83 27.58 -27.70
C ASP A 33 -13.83 28.74 -27.50
N LYS A 34 -12.64 28.40 -26.96
CA LYS A 34 -11.51 29.33 -26.83
C LYS A 34 -10.69 29.48 -28.12
N GLN A 35 -11.08 28.84 -29.21
CA GLN A 35 -10.37 28.85 -30.52
C GLN A 35 -8.88 28.49 -30.46
N LEU A 36 -8.52 27.57 -29.56
CA LEU A 36 -7.12 27.17 -29.33
C LEU A 36 -6.65 26.01 -30.22
N LEU A 37 -7.55 25.40 -31.01
CA LEU A 37 -7.27 24.21 -31.79
C LEU A 37 -7.45 24.43 -33.29
N THR A 38 -6.52 23.86 -34.06
CA THR A 38 -6.71 23.58 -35.49
C THR A 38 -7.07 22.10 -35.68
N ALA A 39 -7.91 21.81 -36.68
CA ALA A 39 -8.35 20.45 -36.96
C ALA A 39 -7.77 19.91 -38.28
N ARG A 40 -7.42 18.64 -38.30
CA ARG A 40 -7.08 17.88 -39.50
C ARG A 40 -7.95 16.65 -39.62
N GLN A 41 -8.59 16.50 -40.76
CA GLN A 41 -9.40 15.31 -41.07
C GLN A 41 -8.66 14.39 -42.01
N HIS A 42 -8.66 13.11 -41.68
CA HIS A 42 -8.17 12.04 -42.58
C HIS A 42 -9.20 10.91 -42.59
N GLY A 43 -9.98 10.85 -43.67
CA GLY A 43 -11.15 9.98 -43.76
C GLY A 43 -12.18 10.28 -42.66
N SER A 44 -12.59 9.29 -41.91
CA SER A 44 -13.51 9.44 -40.77
C SER A 44 -12.84 9.87 -39.45
N ARG A 45 -11.51 10.04 -39.41
CA ARG A 45 -10.76 10.38 -38.21
C ARG A 45 -10.42 11.86 -38.20
N ILE A 46 -10.69 12.49 -37.06
CA ILE A 46 -10.34 13.90 -36.80
C ILE A 46 -9.26 13.93 -35.74
N ALA A 47 -8.21 14.72 -35.99
CA ALA A 47 -7.15 15.03 -35.01
C ALA A 47 -7.06 16.56 -34.85
N TYR A 48 -6.69 16.98 -33.67
CA TYR A 48 -6.53 18.37 -33.26
C TYR A 48 -5.08 18.64 -32.87
N ARG A 49 -4.65 19.88 -33.12
CA ARG A 49 -3.36 20.41 -32.70
C ARG A 49 -3.56 21.80 -32.15
N ALA A 50 -2.79 22.20 -31.15
CA ALA A 50 -2.81 23.57 -30.66
C ALA A 50 -2.34 24.56 -31.74
N ILE A 51 -3.04 25.68 -31.89
CA ILE A 51 -2.66 26.81 -32.75
C ILE A 51 -1.38 27.44 -32.18
N ASP A 52 -1.38 27.74 -30.88
CA ASP A 52 -0.19 28.10 -30.12
C ASP A 52 0.03 27.10 -28.97
N PRO A 53 1.04 26.21 -29.09
CA PRO A 53 1.36 25.26 -28.03
C PRO A 53 1.75 25.90 -26.69
N GLN A 54 2.40 27.08 -26.71
CA GLN A 54 2.82 27.76 -25.49
C GLN A 54 1.64 28.36 -24.73
N GLU A 55 0.60 28.78 -25.45
CA GLU A 55 -0.63 29.29 -24.84
C GLU A 55 -1.36 28.20 -24.09
N ILE A 56 -1.42 26.97 -24.62
CA ILE A 56 -1.97 25.81 -23.89
C ILE A 56 -1.20 25.61 -22.58
N GLY A 57 0.13 25.62 -22.61
CA GLY A 57 0.97 25.50 -21.42
C GLY A 57 0.69 26.54 -20.36
N ARG A 58 0.51 27.80 -20.78
CA ARG A 58 0.20 28.94 -19.88
C ARG A 58 -1.19 28.89 -19.31
N LEU A 59 -2.21 28.66 -20.14
CA LEU A 59 -3.63 28.70 -19.71
C LEU A 59 -3.98 27.57 -18.73
N TYR A 60 -3.35 26.41 -18.88
CA TYR A 60 -3.61 25.25 -18.03
C TYR A 60 -2.54 25.01 -16.97
N SER A 61 -1.58 25.94 -16.84
CA SER A 61 -0.47 25.85 -15.87
C SER A 61 0.21 24.48 -15.93
N LEU A 62 0.51 24.02 -17.15
CA LEU A 62 1.13 22.71 -17.36
C LEU A 62 2.57 22.74 -16.86
N VAL A 63 2.87 21.90 -15.90
CA VAL A 63 4.22 21.72 -15.36
C VAL A 63 4.74 20.37 -15.84
N ASP A 64 5.96 20.35 -16.37
CA ASP A 64 6.60 19.08 -16.74
C ASP A 64 6.98 18.32 -15.45
N PRO A 65 6.43 17.12 -15.23
CA PRO A 65 6.75 16.33 -14.05
C PRO A 65 8.25 16.04 -13.88
N SER A 66 9.01 15.98 -14.99
CA SER A 66 10.46 15.74 -14.95
C SER A 66 11.25 16.89 -14.33
N THR A 67 10.66 18.09 -14.27
CA THR A 67 11.28 19.26 -13.64
C THR A 67 11.02 19.37 -12.15
N LEU A 68 10.12 18.53 -11.61
CA LEU A 68 9.70 18.56 -10.21
C LEU A 68 10.54 17.56 -9.41
N SER A 69 11.36 18.09 -8.50
CA SER A 69 12.32 17.29 -7.72
C SER A 69 11.79 16.85 -6.34
N THR A 70 10.69 17.45 -5.88
CA THR A 70 10.14 17.15 -4.55
C THR A 70 8.67 16.75 -4.61
N ARG A 71 8.24 15.94 -3.62
CA ARG A 71 6.84 15.56 -3.49
C ARG A 71 5.93 16.78 -3.29
N ALA A 72 6.40 17.78 -2.54
CA ALA A 72 5.62 19.00 -2.31
C ALA A 72 5.30 19.72 -3.64
N GLN A 73 6.27 19.84 -4.52
CA GLN A 73 6.09 20.41 -5.87
C GLN A 73 5.12 19.57 -6.71
N LEU A 74 5.21 18.24 -6.61
CA LEU A 74 4.29 17.34 -7.30
C LEU A 74 2.85 17.46 -6.79
N VAL A 75 2.67 17.54 -5.48
CA VAL A 75 1.35 17.71 -4.84
C VAL A 75 0.75 19.08 -5.20
N GLU A 76 1.56 20.13 -5.18
CA GLU A 76 1.14 21.49 -5.57
C GLU A 76 0.70 21.54 -7.04
N ALA A 77 1.48 20.93 -7.94
CA ALA A 77 1.20 20.93 -9.38
C ALA A 77 -0.02 20.07 -9.76
N PHE A 78 -0.22 18.94 -9.10
CA PHE A 78 -1.20 17.93 -9.51
C PHE A 78 -2.32 17.67 -8.50
N GLY A 79 -2.22 18.18 -7.28
CA GLY A 79 -3.15 17.96 -6.16
C GLY A 79 -2.99 16.57 -5.51
N ASP A 80 -3.45 16.44 -4.27
CA ASP A 80 -3.30 15.22 -3.45
C ASP A 80 -3.91 13.96 -4.08
N SER A 81 -5.05 14.10 -4.76
CA SER A 81 -5.70 12.98 -5.47
C SER A 81 -4.97 12.56 -6.76
N LYS A 82 -3.97 13.33 -7.18
CA LYS A 82 -3.25 13.14 -8.43
C LYS A 82 -1.78 12.78 -8.21
N ILE A 83 -1.49 11.96 -7.23
CA ILE A 83 -0.19 11.31 -7.02
C ILE A 83 0.31 10.53 -8.26
N ARG A 84 -0.33 10.71 -9.40
CA ARG A 84 0.07 10.12 -10.68
C ARG A 84 1.37 10.66 -11.25
N ALA A 85 1.82 11.83 -10.83
CA ALA A 85 3.15 12.31 -11.17
C ALA A 85 4.26 11.47 -10.53
N ILE A 86 3.97 10.86 -9.38
CA ILE A 86 4.86 9.84 -8.78
C ILE A 86 4.89 8.55 -9.62
N ARG A 87 3.95 8.33 -10.56
CA ARG A 87 4.02 7.20 -11.52
C ARG A 87 5.22 7.25 -12.45
N SER A 88 5.85 8.40 -12.62
CA SER A 88 7.13 8.50 -13.35
C SER A 88 8.34 8.19 -12.47
N CYS A 89 8.17 8.11 -11.14
CA CYS A 89 9.23 7.69 -10.24
C CYS A 89 9.12 6.18 -10.02
N PRO A 90 10.08 5.39 -10.50
CA PRO A 90 10.11 3.97 -10.21
C PRO A 90 10.26 3.75 -8.70
N GLY A 91 9.62 2.69 -8.18
CA GLY A 91 9.74 2.32 -6.79
C GLY A 91 8.43 2.31 -6.01
N PHE A 92 8.55 2.12 -4.71
CA PHE A 92 7.42 2.01 -3.79
C PHE A 92 7.79 2.47 -2.39
N PRO A 93 6.81 2.91 -1.57
CA PRO A 93 7.04 3.29 -0.20
C PRO A 93 7.12 2.07 0.72
N VAL A 94 7.99 2.16 1.72
CA VAL A 94 8.16 1.18 2.80
C VAL A 94 8.04 1.83 4.16
N ASN A 95 7.57 1.08 5.16
CA ASN A 95 7.51 1.50 6.54
C ASN A 95 7.82 0.33 7.48
N VAL A 96 8.20 0.63 8.71
CA VAL A 96 8.49 -0.36 9.75
C VAL A 96 7.98 0.14 11.09
N TYR A 97 7.65 -0.74 12.03
CA TYR A 97 7.37 -0.37 13.41
C TYR A 97 8.53 -0.71 14.37
N ARG A 98 9.57 -1.39 13.86
CA ARG A 98 10.85 -1.65 14.55
C ARG A 98 12.00 -1.40 13.57
N PRO A 99 13.19 -1.04 14.07
CA PRO A 99 14.35 -0.92 13.21
C PRO A 99 14.60 -2.21 12.41
N LEU A 100 14.79 -2.07 11.10
CA LEU A 100 15.05 -3.18 10.18
C LEU A 100 16.29 -2.86 9.35
N SER A 101 17.31 -3.72 9.43
CA SER A 101 18.49 -3.62 8.59
C SER A 101 18.20 -4.24 7.23
N VAL A 102 18.42 -3.49 6.16
CA VAL A 102 18.17 -3.89 4.77
C VAL A 102 19.38 -3.55 3.91
N GLU A 103 19.46 -4.14 2.73
CA GLU A 103 20.50 -3.81 1.74
C GLU A 103 19.88 -2.98 0.62
N LEU A 104 20.56 -1.90 0.24
CA LEU A 104 20.12 -1.00 -0.84
C LEU A 104 21.33 -0.50 -1.63
N GLY A 105 21.24 -0.54 -2.94
CA GLY A 105 22.29 -0.13 -3.87
C GLY A 105 23.03 -1.30 -4.51
N PRO A 106 23.89 -1.01 -5.49
CA PRO A 106 24.63 -2.03 -6.22
C PRO A 106 25.60 -2.79 -5.31
N ALA A 107 25.82 -4.06 -5.65
CA ALA A 107 26.87 -4.84 -4.99
C ALA A 107 28.26 -4.33 -5.41
N ASP A 108 29.19 -4.31 -4.46
CA ASP A 108 30.61 -4.06 -4.72
C ASP A 108 31.29 -5.25 -5.44
N GLN A 109 32.59 -5.14 -5.68
CA GLN A 109 33.36 -6.21 -6.36
C GLN A 109 33.41 -7.53 -5.57
N SER A 110 33.14 -7.50 -4.25
CA SER A 110 33.04 -8.68 -3.38
C SER A 110 31.61 -9.24 -3.31
N GLY A 111 30.65 -8.63 -4.00
CA GLY A 111 29.23 -9.00 -3.96
C GLY A 111 28.47 -8.43 -2.77
N LYS A 112 29.11 -7.61 -1.93
CA LYS A 112 28.48 -6.99 -0.75
C LYS A 112 27.74 -5.71 -1.14
N ARG A 113 26.51 -5.56 -0.60
CA ARG A 113 25.69 -4.36 -0.79
C ARG A 113 25.77 -3.43 0.43
N PRO A 114 25.60 -2.11 0.22
CA PRO A 114 25.45 -1.18 1.33
C PRO A 114 24.25 -1.57 2.21
N ARG A 115 24.43 -1.50 3.51
CA ARG A 115 23.36 -1.71 4.49
C ARG A 115 22.83 -0.38 5.00
N ILE A 116 21.52 -0.26 5.08
CA ILE A 116 20.83 0.85 5.70
C ILE A 116 19.91 0.34 6.80
N LEU A 117 19.67 1.18 7.80
CA LEU A 117 18.72 0.90 8.87
C LEU A 117 17.43 1.68 8.61
N LEU A 118 16.34 0.98 8.31
CA LEU A 118 15.01 1.56 8.28
C LEU A 118 14.55 1.72 9.74
N GLY A 119 14.24 2.95 10.14
CA GLY A 119 13.71 3.26 11.46
C GLY A 119 12.21 3.56 11.41
N PRO A 120 11.45 3.23 12.48
CA PRO A 120 10.06 3.63 12.58
C PRO A 120 9.96 5.15 12.78
N VAL A 121 9.15 5.79 11.94
CA VAL A 121 8.84 7.21 12.07
C VAL A 121 7.33 7.37 11.92
N GLU A 122 6.65 7.78 12.98
CA GLU A 122 5.21 7.96 12.92
C GLU A 122 4.84 9.11 11.97
N GLY A 123 3.85 8.85 11.11
CA GLY A 123 3.40 9.80 10.10
C GLY A 123 4.33 9.94 8.88
N ALA A 124 5.45 9.21 8.84
CA ALA A 124 6.39 9.21 7.71
C ALA A 124 6.62 7.79 7.17
N PHE A 125 7.29 7.72 6.04
CA PHE A 125 7.74 6.47 5.42
C PHE A 125 8.97 6.73 4.54
N THR A 126 9.70 5.67 4.21
CA THR A 126 10.83 5.72 3.28
C THR A 126 10.36 5.32 1.89
N PHE A 127 10.78 6.03 0.84
CA PHE A 127 10.51 5.66 -0.55
C PHE A 127 11.74 4.99 -1.15
N ILE A 128 11.57 3.77 -1.66
CA ILE A 128 12.64 2.98 -2.29
C ILE A 128 12.53 3.14 -3.80
N SER A 129 13.39 3.95 -4.41
CA SER A 129 13.45 4.15 -5.85
C SER A 129 14.34 3.12 -6.55
N ASP A 130 15.43 2.69 -5.93
CA ASP A 130 16.34 1.65 -6.42
C ASP A 130 15.89 0.26 -5.96
N TRP A 131 14.65 -0.10 -6.28
CA TRP A 131 14.02 -1.34 -5.83
C TRP A 131 14.70 -2.59 -6.42
N GLN A 132 15.33 -2.51 -7.57
CA GLN A 132 16.07 -3.61 -8.19
C GLN A 132 17.24 -4.07 -7.32
N ASN A 133 17.81 -3.15 -6.56
CA ASN A 133 18.92 -3.40 -5.64
C ASN A 133 18.48 -3.47 -4.16
N PHE A 134 17.19 -3.39 -3.89
CA PHE A 134 16.64 -3.49 -2.54
C PHE A 134 16.48 -4.95 -2.12
N ARG A 135 17.14 -5.34 -1.01
CA ARG A 135 17.12 -6.70 -0.44
C ARG A 135 16.81 -6.64 1.05
N ILE A 136 16.00 -7.58 1.50
CA ILE A 136 15.61 -7.74 2.91
C ILE A 136 15.98 -9.13 3.40
N PRO A 137 16.18 -9.35 4.71
CA PRO A 137 16.39 -10.67 5.28
C PRO A 137 15.24 -11.63 4.93
N ALA A 138 15.56 -12.91 4.75
CA ALA A 138 14.60 -13.92 4.27
C ALA A 138 13.46 -14.22 5.28
N ASP A 139 13.70 -13.95 6.57
CA ASP A 139 12.75 -14.15 7.67
C ASP A 139 11.78 -12.98 7.84
N VAL A 140 11.94 -11.89 7.09
CA VAL A 140 11.04 -10.72 7.14
C VAL A 140 9.70 -11.06 6.49
N LEU A 141 8.60 -10.84 7.21
CA LEU A 141 7.26 -10.85 6.63
C LEU A 141 7.01 -9.52 5.90
N VAL A 142 6.59 -9.57 4.65
CA VAL A 142 6.18 -8.37 3.91
C VAL A 142 4.67 -8.20 4.02
N VAL A 143 4.21 -7.04 4.50
CA VAL A 143 2.78 -6.71 4.60
C VAL A 143 2.46 -5.59 3.62
N GLY A 144 1.64 -5.89 2.62
CA GLY A 144 1.14 -4.91 1.66
C GLY A 144 -0.09 -4.20 2.23
N VAL A 145 0.02 -2.90 2.47
CA VAL A 145 -1.07 -2.07 3.01
C VAL A 145 -1.69 -1.28 1.88
N GLU A 146 -3.00 -1.47 1.68
CA GLU A 146 -3.72 -0.80 0.59
C GLU A 146 -4.01 0.67 0.92
N ASN A 147 -4.42 0.96 2.14
CA ASN A 147 -4.78 2.31 2.56
C ASN A 147 -3.57 3.09 3.11
N MET A 148 -3.36 4.31 2.62
CA MET A 148 -2.22 5.16 2.99
C MET A 148 -2.30 5.66 4.44
N GLU A 149 -3.49 5.80 5.01
CA GLU A 149 -3.65 6.20 6.40
C GLU A 149 -3.19 5.09 7.34
N ASN A 150 -3.59 3.85 7.06
CA ASN A 150 -3.10 2.66 7.75
C ASN A 150 -1.60 2.49 7.56
N PHE A 151 -1.09 2.72 6.34
CA PHE A 151 0.33 2.60 6.03
C PHE A 151 1.21 3.60 6.80
N ARG A 152 0.76 4.84 7.00
CA ARG A 152 1.48 5.84 7.79
C ARG A 152 1.45 5.58 9.30
N LYS A 153 0.46 4.82 9.77
CA LYS A 153 0.21 4.54 11.19
C LYS A 153 0.45 3.06 11.54
N VAL A 154 1.38 2.39 10.86
CA VAL A 154 1.63 0.95 11.07
C VAL A 154 2.04 0.61 12.51
N SER A 155 2.67 1.53 13.23
CA SER A 155 3.01 1.37 14.65
C SER A 155 1.79 1.08 15.53
N ARG A 156 0.63 1.66 15.20
CA ARG A 156 -0.64 1.48 15.92
C ARG A 156 -1.33 0.16 15.62
N GLN A 157 -0.96 -0.49 14.53
CA GLN A 157 -1.58 -1.73 14.04
C GLN A 157 -0.71 -2.95 14.33
N ARG A 158 0.37 -2.78 15.10
CA ARG A 158 1.31 -3.85 15.45
C ARG A 158 0.61 -5.09 15.98
N HIS A 159 -0.39 -4.92 16.85
CA HIS A 159 -1.16 -6.00 17.48
C HIS A 159 -1.85 -6.91 16.46
N LEU A 160 -2.19 -6.41 15.26
CA LEU A 160 -2.85 -7.20 14.21
C LEU A 160 -1.90 -8.27 13.62
N PHE A 161 -0.59 -8.04 13.68
CA PHE A 161 0.40 -8.85 12.97
C PHE A 161 1.30 -9.68 13.91
N GLU A 162 1.17 -9.55 15.22
CA GLU A 162 2.06 -10.21 16.19
C GLU A 162 2.04 -11.74 16.11
N GLY A 163 0.96 -12.34 15.61
CA GLY A 163 0.82 -13.78 15.41
C GLY A 163 1.41 -14.33 14.11
N TYR A 164 1.58 -13.49 13.10
CA TYR A 164 1.99 -13.93 11.75
C TYR A 164 3.48 -14.19 11.58
N GLY A 165 4.31 -13.71 12.47
CA GLY A 165 5.77 -13.82 12.39
C GLY A 165 6.37 -15.11 12.96
N LYS A 166 5.60 -15.94 13.65
CA LYS A 166 6.08 -17.23 14.17
C LYS A 166 5.73 -18.27 13.12
N GLY A 167 6.73 -18.85 12.48
CA GLY A 167 6.59 -19.86 11.43
C GLY A 167 5.52 -20.90 11.72
N SER A 168 4.32 -20.67 11.24
CA SER A 168 3.23 -21.62 11.28
C SER A 168 3.10 -22.25 9.89
N SER A 169 3.89 -23.29 9.65
CA SER A 169 3.44 -24.35 8.80
C SER A 169 2.17 -24.92 9.46
N GLY A 170 1.01 -24.54 8.90
CA GLY A 170 -0.28 -25.20 9.15
C GLY A 170 -0.84 -25.03 10.56
N ARG A 171 -1.51 -23.92 10.86
CA ARG A 171 -2.64 -23.96 11.77
C ARG A 171 -3.90 -24.19 10.95
N GLY A 172 -4.25 -25.46 10.78
CA GLY A 172 -5.61 -25.86 10.48
C GLY A 172 -6.51 -25.30 11.57
N PHE A 173 -7.53 -24.60 11.18
CA PHE A 173 -8.60 -24.13 12.06
C PHE A 173 -9.40 -25.36 12.49
N GLU A 174 -9.13 -25.90 13.67
CA GLU A 174 -10.12 -26.75 14.35
C GLU A 174 -11.26 -25.87 14.78
N ALA A 175 -12.47 -26.27 14.38
CA ALA A 175 -13.72 -25.69 14.83
C ALA A 175 -13.86 -25.96 16.34
N GLY A 176 -13.42 -25.00 17.14
CA GLY A 176 -13.56 -25.01 18.60
C GLY A 176 -14.75 -24.16 19.02
N GLU A 177 -15.60 -24.77 19.79
CA GLU A 177 -16.84 -24.30 20.37
C GLU A 177 -16.81 -22.91 20.98
N VAL A 178 -17.92 -22.22 20.78
CA VAL A 178 -18.30 -20.98 21.43
C VAL A 178 -18.47 -21.23 22.93
N ALA A 179 -17.62 -20.69 23.77
CA ALA A 179 -17.93 -20.27 25.13
C ALA A 179 -16.73 -19.53 25.75
N GLY A 180 -16.94 -18.32 26.26
CA GLY A 180 -15.92 -17.61 27.04
C GLY A 180 -16.16 -16.11 27.12
N GLU A 181 -16.99 -15.78 28.09
CA GLU A 181 -17.24 -14.49 28.71
C GLU A 181 -15.98 -13.62 28.82
N VAL A 182 -16.02 -12.42 28.27
CA VAL A 182 -14.95 -11.41 28.43
C VAL A 182 -15.08 -10.79 29.83
N ALA A 183 -14.27 -11.26 30.75
CA ALA A 183 -14.10 -10.62 32.05
C ALA A 183 -13.26 -9.33 31.87
N LEU A 184 -13.89 -8.20 32.11
CA LEU A 184 -13.24 -6.90 32.31
C LEU A 184 -12.37 -6.97 33.56
N ARG A 185 -11.06 -7.00 33.41
CA ARG A 185 -10.13 -6.77 34.52
C ARG A 185 -9.82 -5.28 34.61
N GLU A 186 -10.42 -4.66 35.63
CA GLU A 186 -9.96 -3.36 36.13
C GLU A 186 -8.55 -3.53 36.74
N THR A 187 -7.57 -2.86 36.13
CA THR A 187 -6.24 -2.71 36.75
C THR A 187 -6.22 -1.44 37.58
N GLN A 188 -6.27 -1.61 38.89
CA GLN A 188 -5.97 -0.58 39.86
C GLN A 188 -4.48 -0.17 39.70
N THR A 189 -4.25 1.10 39.42
CA THR A 189 -2.94 1.73 39.45
C THR A 189 -2.56 2.08 40.87
N GLY A 190 -1.61 1.33 41.44
CA GLY A 190 -0.95 1.69 42.69
C GLY A 190 0.27 2.57 42.38
N PHE A 191 0.21 3.84 42.74
CA PHE A 191 1.36 4.74 42.79
C PHE A 191 2.24 4.41 43.99
N GLY A 192 3.47 3.94 43.75
CA GLY A 192 4.52 3.83 44.76
C GLY A 192 5.65 4.80 44.43
N VAL A 193 5.72 5.89 45.16
CA VAL A 193 6.85 6.86 45.10
C VAL A 193 7.93 6.33 46.02
N GLY A 194 9.09 5.96 45.46
CA GLY A 194 10.32 5.64 46.20
C GLY A 194 11.42 6.62 45.83
N PHE A 195 11.74 7.54 46.76
CA PHE A 195 12.94 8.37 46.73
C PHE A 195 14.16 7.57 47.17
N GLY A 196 15.20 7.53 46.38
CA GLY A 196 16.53 7.03 46.78
C GLY A 196 17.61 7.88 46.13
N SER A 197 18.33 8.60 46.98
CA SER A 197 19.40 9.53 46.68
C SER A 197 20.75 8.83 46.44
N GLY A 198 21.56 9.43 45.59
CA GLY A 198 23.05 9.51 45.79
C GLY A 198 23.91 8.78 44.77
N GLY A 199 24.84 9.52 44.18
CA GLY A 199 26.11 9.00 43.71
C GLY A 199 26.60 9.57 42.38
N ASP A 200 27.51 10.56 42.49
CA ASP A 200 28.30 11.17 41.44
C ASP A 200 29.19 10.19 40.67
N GLY A 201 29.42 10.46 39.40
CA GLY A 201 30.46 9.79 38.63
C GLY A 201 30.41 10.12 37.15
N CYS A 202 31.12 11.17 36.74
CA CYS A 202 31.47 11.48 35.36
C CYS A 202 32.29 10.33 34.75
N ASP A 203 31.99 9.89 33.51
CA ASP A 203 33.04 9.83 32.50
C ASP A 203 32.47 9.63 31.08
N GLU A 204 33.05 10.37 30.17
CA GLU A 204 32.73 10.38 28.77
C GLU A 204 33.30 9.13 28.07
N GLY A 205 32.51 8.53 27.21
CA GLY A 205 32.97 7.42 26.38
C GLY A 205 31.95 7.02 25.33
N PHE A 206 31.83 7.77 24.24
CA PHE A 206 31.10 7.32 23.06
C PHE A 206 31.88 6.19 22.36
N GLY A 207 31.73 4.99 22.86
CA GLY A 207 32.20 3.75 22.22
C GLY A 207 31.05 3.03 21.53
N VAL A 208 30.90 3.23 20.22
CA VAL A 208 29.98 2.39 19.42
C VAL A 208 30.64 1.03 19.21
N GLY A 209 30.48 0.15 20.19
CA GLY A 209 30.86 -1.25 20.09
C GLY A 209 29.85 -2.03 19.25
N PHE A 210 30.19 -2.35 18.01
CA PHE A 210 29.53 -3.39 17.25
C PHE A 210 29.96 -4.75 17.82
N GLY A 211 29.24 -5.23 18.84
CA GLY A 211 29.34 -6.60 19.33
C GLY A 211 28.51 -7.53 18.44
N GLY A 212 29.19 -8.40 17.70
CA GLY A 212 28.55 -9.48 16.97
C GLY A 212 28.12 -10.59 17.92
N GLY A 213 27.04 -11.27 17.54
CA GLY A 213 26.74 -12.64 17.92
C GLY A 213 26.00 -12.81 19.25
N GLY A 214 24.77 -13.21 19.16
CA GLY A 214 23.98 -13.73 20.26
C GLY A 214 22.58 -14.01 19.77
N ASP A 215 22.32 -15.25 19.32
CA ASP A 215 20.97 -15.78 19.11
C ASP A 215 20.21 -15.83 20.43
N GLY A 216 19.80 -14.68 20.90
CA GLY A 216 18.81 -14.56 21.96
C GLY A 216 17.44 -14.61 21.32
N CYS A 217 16.75 -15.74 21.44
CA CYS A 217 15.31 -15.87 21.16
C CYS A 217 14.53 -15.03 22.16
N ASP A 218 14.65 -13.73 22.03
CA ASP A 218 13.75 -12.77 22.64
C ASP A 218 12.38 -13.02 21.99
N GLY A 219 11.34 -13.30 22.73
CA GLY A 219 9.97 -13.62 22.28
C GLY A 219 9.31 -12.60 21.35
N ARG A 220 10.12 -11.88 20.59
CA ARG A 220 9.78 -10.90 19.56
C ARG A 220 9.45 -11.64 18.29
N GLY A 221 8.21 -11.51 17.81
CA GLY A 221 7.79 -12.04 16.52
C GLY A 221 8.72 -11.60 15.38
N ALA A 222 8.65 -12.29 14.22
CA ALA A 222 9.47 -11.99 13.04
C ALA A 222 9.39 -10.51 12.68
N PRO A 223 10.48 -9.95 12.12
CA PRO A 223 10.47 -8.57 11.63
C PRO A 223 9.48 -8.41 10.49
N ILE A 224 8.81 -7.26 10.43
CA ILE A 224 7.80 -6.95 9.41
C ILE A 224 8.24 -5.71 8.64
N LEU A 225 8.20 -5.81 7.31
CA LEU A 225 8.29 -4.69 6.40
C LEU A 225 6.91 -4.40 5.81
N PHE A 226 6.41 -3.20 6.03
CA PHE A 226 5.18 -2.73 5.40
C PHE A 226 5.51 -2.06 4.07
N VAL A 227 4.73 -2.37 3.05
CA VAL A 227 4.84 -1.80 1.71
C VAL A 227 3.49 -1.28 1.27
N SER A 228 3.45 -0.24 0.42
CA SER A 228 2.19 0.23 -0.16
C SER A 228 2.22 0.13 -1.67
N ARG A 229 1.07 -0.23 -2.25
CA ARG A 229 0.89 -0.28 -3.70
C ARG A 229 0.84 1.12 -4.35
N TYR A 230 0.64 2.15 -3.57
CA TYR A 230 0.63 3.51 -4.09
C TYR A 230 2.04 4.07 -4.24
N PRO A 231 2.32 4.78 -5.32
CA PRO A 231 1.41 5.25 -6.37
C PRO A 231 1.10 4.23 -7.45
N GLN A 232 1.83 3.12 -7.52
CA GLN A 232 1.60 2.05 -8.49
C GLN A 232 2.09 0.70 -7.96
N SER A 233 1.43 -0.37 -8.37
CA SER A 233 1.75 -1.73 -7.93
C SER A 233 2.82 -2.44 -8.77
N GLY A 234 3.10 -1.97 -10.00
CA GLY A 234 3.97 -2.69 -10.94
C GLY A 234 5.37 -2.98 -10.42
N ASP A 235 6.08 -1.96 -9.89
CA ASP A 235 7.43 -2.13 -9.36
C ASP A 235 7.42 -2.96 -8.06
N LEU A 236 6.41 -2.77 -7.21
CA LEU A 236 6.23 -3.57 -6.00
C LEU A 236 6.03 -5.05 -6.33
N VAL A 237 5.16 -5.37 -7.30
CA VAL A 237 4.94 -6.76 -7.74
C VAL A 237 6.21 -7.36 -8.34
N ALA A 238 6.95 -6.60 -9.16
CA ALA A 238 8.22 -7.05 -9.74
C ALA A 238 9.26 -7.34 -8.65
N TRP A 239 9.36 -6.48 -7.64
CA TRP A 239 10.24 -6.69 -6.49
C TRP A 239 9.80 -7.90 -5.66
N LEU A 240 8.53 -8.03 -5.32
CA LEU A 240 8.00 -9.17 -4.59
C LEU A 240 8.31 -10.51 -5.29
N LYS A 241 8.25 -10.55 -6.62
CA LYS A 241 8.67 -11.74 -7.39
C LYS A 241 10.13 -12.07 -7.24
N SER A 242 10.99 -11.09 -7.01
CA SER A 242 12.45 -11.24 -6.95
C SER A 242 12.97 -11.69 -5.58
N ILE A 243 12.12 -11.73 -4.55
CA ILE A 243 12.46 -12.11 -3.18
C ILE A 243 11.67 -13.35 -2.75
N PRO A 244 12.21 -14.20 -1.84
CA PRO A 244 11.51 -15.41 -1.38
C PRO A 244 10.52 -15.17 -0.24
N ASN A 245 10.45 -13.96 0.28
CA ASN A 245 9.72 -13.60 1.49
C ASN A 245 8.20 -13.85 1.37
N ARG A 246 7.57 -14.21 2.48
CA ARG A 246 6.11 -14.30 2.56
C ARG A 246 5.49 -12.91 2.42
N TYR A 247 4.35 -12.84 1.74
CA TYR A 247 3.59 -11.63 1.53
C TYR A 247 2.17 -11.77 2.10
N LEU A 248 1.79 -10.83 2.95
CA LEU A 248 0.45 -10.73 3.53
C LEU A 248 -0.20 -9.45 3.00
N HIS A 249 -1.30 -9.59 2.28
CA HIS A 249 -2.04 -8.46 1.74
C HIS A 249 -3.05 -7.95 2.78
N PHE A 250 -2.85 -6.74 3.23
CA PHE A 250 -3.78 -6.03 4.11
C PHE A 250 -4.54 -5.00 3.27
N GLY A 251 -5.72 -5.38 2.81
CA GLY A 251 -6.65 -4.58 2.01
C GLY A 251 -7.99 -4.41 2.71
N ASP A 252 -8.90 -3.69 2.06
CA ASP A 252 -10.28 -3.56 2.52
C ASP A 252 -11.00 -4.92 2.45
N PHE A 253 -11.88 -5.16 3.42
CA PHE A 253 -12.67 -6.39 3.49
C PHE A 253 -13.96 -6.22 2.68
N ASP A 254 -13.77 -6.10 1.35
CA ASP A 254 -14.82 -5.94 0.37
C ASP A 254 -14.44 -6.61 -0.97
N LEU A 255 -15.35 -6.62 -1.95
CA LEU A 255 -15.09 -7.28 -3.23
C LEU A 255 -13.98 -6.61 -4.04
N ALA A 256 -13.80 -5.30 -3.90
CA ALA A 256 -12.74 -4.57 -4.60
C ALA A 256 -11.36 -4.91 -4.04
N GLY A 257 -11.18 -4.89 -2.71
CA GLY A 257 -9.91 -5.26 -2.05
C GLY A 257 -9.51 -6.71 -2.35
N ILE A 258 -10.48 -7.64 -2.32
CA ILE A 258 -10.24 -9.04 -2.71
C ILE A 258 -9.86 -9.14 -4.19
N SER A 259 -10.53 -8.41 -5.07
CA SER A 259 -10.20 -8.38 -6.50
C SER A 259 -8.79 -7.87 -6.76
N ILE A 260 -8.37 -6.82 -6.05
CA ILE A 260 -7.00 -6.27 -6.11
C ILE A 260 -5.99 -7.34 -5.69
N PHE A 261 -6.20 -7.98 -4.55
CA PHE A 261 -5.32 -9.06 -4.09
C PHE A 261 -5.16 -10.17 -5.13
N LEU A 262 -6.28 -10.69 -5.62
CA LEU A 262 -6.28 -11.81 -6.56
C LEU A 262 -5.63 -11.47 -7.91
N THR A 263 -5.82 -10.25 -8.40
CA THR A 263 -5.34 -9.84 -9.74
C THR A 263 -3.96 -9.23 -9.74
N GLU A 264 -3.58 -8.49 -8.69
CA GLU A 264 -2.33 -7.74 -8.69
C GLU A 264 -1.21 -8.43 -7.89
N PHE A 265 -1.55 -9.20 -6.86
CA PHE A 265 -0.55 -9.75 -5.93
C PHE A 265 -0.52 -11.27 -5.92
N ARG A 266 -1.65 -11.95 -5.75
CA ARG A 266 -1.65 -13.40 -5.62
C ARG A 266 -1.13 -14.09 -6.87
N ILE A 267 -1.89 -14.04 -7.96
CA ILE A 267 -1.55 -14.72 -9.21
C ILE A 267 -0.24 -14.20 -9.81
N PRO A 268 -0.01 -12.88 -9.93
CA PRO A 268 1.24 -12.36 -10.46
C PRO A 268 2.48 -12.78 -9.67
N ILE A 269 2.39 -12.93 -8.35
CA ILE A 269 3.56 -13.27 -7.50
C ILE A 269 3.80 -14.79 -7.47
N ASP A 270 2.77 -15.57 -7.26
CA ASP A 270 2.87 -17.02 -7.09
C ASP A 270 2.91 -17.79 -8.41
N GLY A 271 2.58 -17.15 -9.50
CA GLY A 271 2.59 -17.73 -10.85
C GLY A 271 1.37 -18.57 -11.18
N THR A 272 0.78 -19.25 -10.20
CA THR A 272 -0.46 -20.01 -10.35
C THR A 272 -1.39 -19.79 -9.16
N PRO A 273 -2.70 -19.77 -9.35
CA PRO A 273 -3.67 -19.58 -8.26
C PRO A 273 -3.65 -20.70 -7.21
N ASP A 274 -3.16 -21.86 -7.57
CA ASP A 274 -3.24 -23.11 -6.77
C ASP A 274 -1.89 -23.51 -6.12
N SER A 275 -0.90 -22.62 -6.15
CA SER A 275 0.47 -22.96 -5.75
C SER A 275 0.70 -23.11 -4.23
N GLY A 276 -0.35 -23.08 -3.39
CA GLY A 276 -0.19 -23.09 -1.93
C GLY A 276 0.73 -21.98 -1.44
N GLY A 277 0.74 -20.87 -2.16
CA GLY A 277 1.78 -19.89 -2.31
C GLY A 277 2.13 -19.12 -1.04
N ARG A 278 3.17 -18.34 -1.18
CA ARG A 278 3.68 -17.45 -0.14
C ARG A 278 2.86 -16.15 0.04
N THR A 279 1.76 -15.99 -0.74
CA THR A 279 0.87 -14.83 -0.66
C THR A 279 -0.44 -15.18 0.03
N GLU A 280 -0.82 -14.36 1.00
CA GLU A 280 -2.05 -14.53 1.78
C GLU A 280 -2.80 -13.20 1.89
N PHE A 281 -4.14 -13.26 1.96
CA PHE A 281 -4.96 -12.11 2.33
C PHE A 281 -5.11 -12.07 3.86
N PHE A 282 -4.87 -10.91 4.46
CA PHE A 282 -5.07 -10.72 5.89
C PHE A 282 -6.55 -10.74 6.25
N ILE A 283 -6.94 -11.62 7.14
CA ILE A 283 -8.30 -11.71 7.67
C ILE A 283 -8.18 -11.70 9.20
N PRO A 284 -8.64 -10.64 9.89
CA PRO A 284 -8.57 -10.55 11.32
C PRO A 284 -9.55 -11.51 12.00
N ASP A 285 -9.23 -11.91 13.22
CA ASP A 285 -10.18 -12.62 14.06
C ASP A 285 -11.43 -11.74 14.28
N GLY A 286 -12.61 -12.37 14.26
CA GLY A 286 -13.88 -11.65 14.43
C GLY A 286 -14.30 -10.81 13.21
N ILE A 287 -13.79 -11.09 12.02
CA ILE A 287 -14.15 -10.40 10.74
C ILE A 287 -15.67 -10.32 10.53
N GLU A 288 -16.42 -11.33 10.97
CA GLU A 288 -17.88 -11.36 10.86
C GLU A 288 -18.53 -10.21 11.64
N ASN A 289 -18.06 -9.93 12.85
CA ASN A 289 -18.53 -8.81 13.67
C ASN A 289 -18.16 -7.45 13.07
N LEU A 290 -17.03 -7.37 12.36
CA LEU A 290 -16.63 -6.17 11.64
C LEU A 290 -17.54 -5.94 10.43
N LEU A 291 -17.77 -6.96 9.62
CA LEU A 291 -18.67 -6.87 8.46
C LEU A 291 -20.09 -6.52 8.86
N ALA A 292 -20.59 -7.02 10.00
CA ALA A 292 -21.91 -6.64 10.53
C ALA A 292 -22.05 -5.12 10.77
N LYS A 293 -20.93 -4.43 11.02
CA LYS A 293 -20.86 -2.97 11.21
C LYS A 293 -20.44 -2.20 9.95
N GLY A 294 -20.14 -2.91 8.87
CA GLY A 294 -19.64 -2.33 7.63
C GLY A 294 -20.69 -1.56 6.83
N SER A 295 -20.30 -1.00 5.68
CA SER A 295 -21.14 -0.20 4.78
C SER A 295 -21.92 -1.08 3.79
N PRO A 296 -23.26 -1.00 3.77
CA PRO A 296 -24.08 -1.63 2.74
C PRO A 296 -23.97 -0.91 1.39
N GLU A 297 -23.75 0.40 1.36
CA GLU A 297 -23.58 1.21 0.16
C GLU A 297 -22.36 0.72 -0.62
N ARG A 298 -21.24 0.48 0.07
CA ARG A 298 -20.02 -0.05 -0.52
C ARG A 298 -20.26 -1.39 -1.20
N TYR A 299 -21.01 -2.29 -0.58
CA TYR A 299 -21.36 -3.57 -1.18
C TYR A 299 -22.21 -3.38 -2.46
N GLN A 300 -23.21 -2.50 -2.41
CA GLN A 300 -24.08 -2.21 -3.57
C GLN A 300 -23.28 -1.65 -4.76
N ASP A 301 -22.36 -0.73 -4.51
CA ASP A 301 -21.53 -0.12 -5.54
C ASP A 301 -20.55 -1.11 -6.20
N GLN A 302 -20.20 -2.16 -5.48
CA GLN A 302 -19.15 -3.09 -5.89
C GLN A 302 -19.69 -4.39 -6.50
N ILE A 303 -20.91 -4.83 -6.12
CA ILE A 303 -21.44 -6.15 -6.49
C ILE A 303 -21.49 -6.34 -8.02
N GLU A 304 -21.99 -5.37 -8.77
CA GLU A 304 -22.08 -5.44 -10.22
C GLU A 304 -20.72 -5.44 -10.91
N ARG A 305 -19.72 -4.81 -10.30
CA ARG A 305 -18.40 -4.62 -10.90
C ARG A 305 -17.45 -5.77 -10.64
N PHE A 306 -17.47 -6.33 -9.45
CA PHE A 306 -16.42 -7.24 -8.98
C PHE A 306 -16.88 -8.66 -8.73
N GLN A 307 -18.18 -8.94 -8.51
CA GLN A 307 -18.68 -10.28 -8.16
C GLN A 307 -18.19 -11.33 -9.14
N THR A 308 -18.51 -11.21 -10.42
CA THR A 308 -18.18 -12.20 -11.45
C THR A 308 -16.66 -12.42 -11.55
N GLN A 309 -15.85 -11.36 -11.41
CA GLN A 309 -14.41 -11.46 -11.44
C GLN A 309 -13.86 -12.20 -10.22
N VAL A 310 -14.33 -11.85 -9.03
CA VAL A 310 -13.91 -12.48 -7.77
C VAL A 310 -14.30 -13.96 -7.76
N GLU A 311 -15.54 -14.32 -8.12
CA GLU A 311 -15.99 -15.70 -8.20
C GLU A 311 -15.15 -16.53 -9.18
N ARG A 312 -14.87 -15.99 -10.38
CA ARG A 312 -14.01 -16.64 -11.37
C ARG A 312 -12.58 -16.85 -10.83
N LEU A 313 -11.99 -15.86 -10.17
CA LEU A 313 -10.63 -15.98 -9.65
C LEU A 313 -10.57 -16.93 -8.46
N LEU A 314 -11.57 -16.93 -7.60
CA LEU A 314 -11.69 -17.89 -6.50
C LEU A 314 -11.87 -19.33 -6.97
N SER A 315 -12.60 -19.56 -8.07
CA SER A 315 -12.75 -20.91 -8.62
C SER A 315 -11.42 -21.52 -9.10
N LEU A 316 -10.42 -20.66 -9.36
CA LEU A 316 -9.04 -21.06 -9.66
C LEU A 316 -8.20 -21.33 -8.39
N ALA A 317 -8.74 -21.07 -7.21
CA ALA A 317 -8.07 -21.22 -5.92
C ALA A 317 -8.96 -21.97 -4.92
N PRO A 318 -9.40 -23.21 -5.20
CA PRO A 318 -10.39 -23.95 -4.40
C PRO A 318 -9.90 -24.25 -2.97
N HIS A 319 -8.59 -24.30 -2.76
CA HIS A 319 -7.99 -24.61 -1.45
C HIS A 319 -7.88 -23.41 -0.50
N ASP A 320 -8.15 -22.18 -0.97
CA ASP A 320 -8.16 -21.01 -0.10
C ASP A 320 -9.51 -20.85 0.64
N THR A 321 -9.76 -21.78 1.54
CA THR A 321 -11.02 -21.81 2.30
C THR A 321 -11.27 -20.55 3.12
N ARG A 322 -10.21 -19.87 3.58
CA ARG A 322 -10.31 -18.62 4.36
C ARG A 322 -10.87 -17.48 3.49
N LEU A 323 -10.35 -17.33 2.28
CA LEU A 323 -10.80 -16.30 1.35
C LEU A 323 -12.21 -16.59 0.82
N HIS A 324 -12.53 -17.85 0.53
CA HIS A 324 -13.89 -18.27 0.19
C HIS A 324 -14.89 -17.94 1.30
N ARG A 325 -14.52 -18.21 2.57
CA ARG A 325 -15.35 -17.85 3.72
C ARG A 325 -15.55 -16.34 3.83
N LEU A 326 -14.49 -15.53 3.63
CA LEU A 326 -14.60 -14.07 3.68
C LEU A 326 -15.60 -13.57 2.62
N VAL A 327 -15.51 -14.04 1.38
CA VAL A 327 -16.44 -13.66 0.31
C VAL A 327 -17.87 -14.07 0.65
N SER A 328 -18.06 -15.28 1.18
CA SER A 328 -19.38 -15.75 1.65
C SER A 328 -19.95 -14.85 2.75
N LEU A 329 -19.14 -14.41 3.71
CA LEU A 329 -19.56 -13.48 4.76
C LEU A 329 -19.93 -12.10 4.19
N ILE A 330 -19.15 -11.56 3.25
CA ILE A 330 -19.46 -10.29 2.57
C ILE A 330 -20.83 -10.38 1.88
N HIS A 331 -21.12 -11.47 1.19
CA HIS A 331 -22.43 -11.68 0.54
C HIS A 331 -23.57 -11.89 1.55
N THR A 332 -23.32 -12.59 2.65
CA THR A 332 -24.30 -12.84 3.70
C THR A 332 -24.72 -11.54 4.39
N HIS A 333 -23.72 -10.74 4.80
CA HIS A 333 -23.97 -9.45 5.46
C HIS A 333 -24.36 -8.34 4.48
N ARG A 334 -24.07 -8.49 3.19
CA ARG A 334 -24.22 -7.47 2.15
C ARG A 334 -23.55 -6.16 2.53
N ARG A 335 -22.32 -6.26 3.03
CA ARG A 335 -21.54 -5.13 3.54
C ARG A 335 -20.06 -5.30 3.22
N GLY A 336 -19.37 -4.16 3.03
CA GLY A 336 -17.92 -4.07 3.02
C GLY A 336 -17.43 -3.36 4.27
N TYR A 337 -16.18 -3.62 4.67
CA TYR A 337 -15.56 -2.99 5.84
C TYR A 337 -14.16 -2.47 5.49
N ASP A 338 -13.91 -1.20 5.81
CA ASP A 338 -12.65 -0.53 5.50
C ASP A 338 -11.56 -0.86 6.51
N GLN A 339 -10.34 -1.04 6.05
CA GLN A 339 -9.22 -1.33 6.94
C GLN A 339 -8.92 -0.20 7.94
N GLU A 340 -9.31 1.07 7.64
CA GLU A 340 -9.19 2.18 8.60
C GLU A 340 -9.95 1.92 9.90
N GLY A 341 -11.05 1.18 9.84
CA GLY A 341 -11.81 0.80 11.04
C GLY A 341 -11.04 -0.09 12.02
N LEU A 342 -9.89 -0.63 11.62
CA LEU A 342 -8.97 -1.37 12.49
C LEU A 342 -7.92 -0.48 13.17
N LEU A 343 -7.84 0.82 12.82
CA LEU A 343 -7.00 1.76 13.56
C LEU A 343 -7.62 2.01 14.94
N PRO A 344 -6.85 1.82 16.03
CA PRO A 344 -7.34 2.19 17.33
C PRO A 344 -7.60 3.71 17.40
N PRO A 345 -8.69 4.13 18.09
CA PRO A 345 -9.01 5.55 18.24
C PRO A 345 -7.84 6.31 18.89
N GLN A 346 -7.65 7.57 18.51
CA GLN A 346 -6.67 8.43 19.18
C GLN A 346 -7.17 8.87 20.56
N PRO A 347 -6.27 9.06 21.52
CA PRO A 347 -6.60 9.85 22.70
C PRO A 347 -6.96 11.26 22.24
N GLY A 348 -8.24 11.61 22.20
CA GLY A 348 -8.74 12.88 21.67
C GLY A 348 -9.79 12.77 20.57
N ASP A 349 -9.97 11.60 19.95
CA ASP A 349 -11.03 11.33 18.96
C ASP A 349 -12.40 11.03 19.65
N CYS A 350 -12.60 11.47 20.87
CA CYS A 350 -13.94 11.42 21.49
C CYS A 350 -14.82 12.48 20.80
N LEU A 351 -15.75 11.97 19.97
CA LEU A 351 -16.87 12.74 19.40
C LEU A 351 -17.75 13.33 20.51
#